data_3120ccbdb6c13455f2cd0f6c9199aa32
#
_entry.id   3120ccbdb6c13455f2cd0f6c9199aa32
#
_cell.length_a   1.000
_cell.length_b   1.000
_cell.length_c   1.000
_cell.angle_alpha   90.00
_cell.angle_beta   90.00
_cell.angle_gamma   90.00
#
_symmetry.space_group_name_H-M   'P 1'
#
loop_
_entity.id
_entity.type
_entity.pdbx_description
1 polymer ?
#
loop_
_entity_poly.entity_id
_entity_poly.type
_entity_poly.pdbx_seq_one_letter_code
_entity_poly.pdbx_strand_id
1 'polypeptide(L)'
;MIDIIPKPKRVSISKGALRADKFFVENNTSEKQLNLVFEECVEEIIGSGKISSLKDSSICVRFLKLSLDQKFNDSPESYRIYVDSLGVRIESISVRGLIYGIHTILAITKIVSERKFEIPYCYIEDWPDFTMRGMQDDPARGQVSTISNYKRLIRELSRLKYNVLTFHTDDMFRFERYPDIGKESGALTKSEWRQLVEYGHIYGLDLFLTFQTFGHAGRVTSMPAYNKYSDVPGEASHYSPAIPEVYDFLDSLFSEISEVFDSDTFHIGCDEVVLKSEGMI
;
A
#
# COMPACT_ATOMS: atom_id res chain seq x y z
N MET A 1 -9.98 -28.22 4.56
CA MET A 1 -9.72 -26.95 5.29
C MET A 1 -9.21 -25.98 4.25
N ILE A 2 -9.65 -24.75 4.23
CA ILE A 2 -9.13 -23.73 3.31
C ILE A 2 -8.02 -22.99 4.07
N ASP A 3 -6.78 -23.04 3.57
CA ASP A 3 -5.65 -22.31 4.13
C ASP A 3 -5.56 -20.95 3.42
N ILE A 4 -5.99 -19.91 4.12
CA ILE A 4 -5.92 -18.51 3.67
C ILE A 4 -5.07 -17.73 4.66
N ILE A 5 -4.17 -16.91 4.15
CA ILE A 5 -3.35 -15.98 4.95
C ILE A 5 -3.63 -14.55 4.45
N PRO A 6 -4.06 -13.64 5.33
CA PRO A 6 -4.52 -13.83 6.71
C PRO A 6 -5.79 -14.71 6.80
N LYS A 7 -5.91 -15.45 7.91
CA LYS A 7 -7.07 -16.32 8.12
C LYS A 7 -8.34 -15.50 8.38
N PRO A 8 -9.42 -15.68 7.61
CA PRO A 8 -10.66 -14.96 7.84
C PRO A 8 -11.32 -15.32 9.20
N LYS A 9 -12.09 -14.39 9.73
CA LYS A 9 -12.80 -14.56 11.03
C LYS A 9 -13.84 -15.66 11.01
N ARG A 10 -14.60 -15.78 9.91
CA ARG A 10 -15.63 -16.78 9.75
C ARG A 10 -15.56 -17.42 8.38
N VAL A 11 -15.55 -18.74 8.31
CA VAL A 11 -15.57 -19.52 7.08
C VAL A 11 -16.53 -20.68 7.23
N SER A 12 -17.49 -20.81 6.32
CA SER A 12 -18.39 -21.95 6.22
C SER A 12 -18.30 -22.51 4.80
N ILE A 13 -18.01 -23.80 4.66
CA ILE A 13 -17.87 -24.50 3.39
C ILE A 13 -19.06 -25.43 3.18
N SER A 14 -19.66 -25.41 2.01
CA SER A 14 -20.75 -26.28 1.61
C SER A 14 -20.28 -27.32 0.56
N LYS A 15 -21.11 -28.33 0.32
CA LYS A 15 -20.82 -29.32 -0.76
C LYS A 15 -20.96 -28.67 -2.12
N GLY A 16 -19.98 -28.89 -3.00
CA GLY A 16 -19.95 -28.40 -4.38
C GLY A 16 -18.92 -27.30 -4.60
N ALA A 17 -18.75 -26.94 -5.87
CA ALA A 17 -17.84 -25.90 -6.30
C ALA A 17 -18.30 -25.32 -7.64
N LEU A 18 -17.99 -24.06 -7.88
CA LEU A 18 -18.01 -23.45 -9.20
C LEU A 18 -16.80 -23.95 -10.00
N ARG A 19 -17.01 -24.24 -11.30
CA ARG A 19 -15.94 -24.65 -12.22
C ARG A 19 -16.06 -23.91 -13.53
N ALA A 20 -15.00 -23.28 -13.97
CA ALA A 20 -14.92 -22.61 -15.26
C ALA A 20 -13.46 -22.47 -15.73
N ASP A 21 -13.31 -21.93 -16.91
CA ASP A 21 -12.02 -21.53 -17.48
C ASP A 21 -11.81 -20.02 -17.46
N LYS A 22 -12.86 -19.23 -17.20
CA LYS A 22 -12.85 -17.76 -17.18
C LYS A 22 -13.72 -17.19 -16.08
N PHE A 23 -13.41 -15.94 -15.71
CA PHE A 23 -14.27 -15.08 -14.92
C PHE A 23 -15.01 -14.06 -15.78
N PHE A 24 -16.18 -13.68 -15.35
CA PHE A 24 -16.93 -12.52 -15.83
C PHE A 24 -17.16 -11.57 -14.64
N VAL A 25 -16.79 -10.31 -14.78
CA VAL A 25 -16.94 -9.31 -13.69
C VAL A 25 -18.20 -8.49 -13.92
N GLU A 26 -19.04 -8.43 -12.90
CA GLU A 26 -20.22 -7.58 -12.83
C GLU A 26 -20.00 -6.56 -11.67
N ASN A 27 -19.40 -5.42 -12.03
CA ASN A 27 -19.10 -4.38 -11.06
C ASN A 27 -20.31 -3.44 -10.91
N ASN A 28 -21.09 -3.66 -9.84
CA ASN A 28 -22.27 -2.85 -9.51
C ASN A 28 -21.92 -1.65 -8.61
N THR A 29 -20.67 -1.20 -8.64
CA THR A 29 -20.18 -0.03 -7.93
C THR A 29 -19.73 1.06 -8.91
N SER A 30 -19.52 2.28 -8.43
CA SER A 30 -18.88 3.36 -9.20
C SER A 30 -17.35 3.22 -9.30
N GLU A 31 -16.78 2.26 -8.57
CA GLU A 31 -15.34 2.12 -8.33
C GLU A 31 -14.68 1.29 -9.43
N LYS A 32 -14.24 1.95 -10.49
CA LYS A 32 -13.65 1.27 -11.67
C LYS A 32 -12.35 0.54 -11.34
N GLN A 33 -11.59 0.99 -10.33
CA GLN A 33 -10.36 0.33 -9.90
C GLN A 33 -10.55 -1.12 -9.48
N LEU A 34 -11.74 -1.53 -9.04
CA LEU A 34 -12.01 -2.92 -8.65
C LEU A 34 -11.85 -3.90 -9.82
N ASN A 35 -12.22 -3.46 -11.04
CA ASN A 35 -12.02 -4.27 -12.24
C ASN A 35 -10.52 -4.44 -12.51
N LEU A 36 -9.76 -3.35 -12.46
CA LEU A 36 -8.31 -3.36 -12.68
C LEU A 36 -7.61 -4.27 -11.65
N VAL A 37 -7.91 -4.10 -10.36
CA VAL A 37 -7.34 -4.94 -9.29
C VAL A 37 -7.68 -6.41 -9.51
N PHE A 38 -8.93 -6.72 -9.86
CA PHE A 38 -9.34 -8.10 -10.11
C PHE A 38 -8.62 -8.70 -11.32
N GLU A 39 -8.55 -7.96 -12.43
CA GLU A 39 -7.89 -8.40 -13.67
C GLU A 39 -6.39 -8.63 -13.47
N GLU A 40 -5.67 -7.69 -12.87
CA GLU A 40 -4.24 -7.84 -12.57
C GLU A 40 -3.98 -9.02 -11.62
N CYS A 41 -4.79 -9.17 -10.56
CA CYS A 41 -4.66 -10.29 -9.63
C CYS A 41 -4.99 -11.65 -10.28
N VAL A 42 -5.99 -11.72 -11.16
CA VAL A 42 -6.30 -12.94 -11.91
C VAL A 42 -5.16 -13.30 -12.85
N GLU A 43 -4.61 -12.33 -13.57
CA GLU A 43 -3.48 -12.56 -14.47
C GLU A 43 -2.25 -13.09 -13.73
N GLU A 44 -1.96 -12.52 -12.57
CA GLU A 44 -0.80 -12.90 -11.75
C GLU A 44 -0.95 -14.29 -11.09
N ILE A 45 -2.16 -14.59 -10.58
CA ILE A 45 -2.40 -15.80 -9.77
C ILE A 45 -2.89 -16.99 -10.62
N ILE A 46 -3.77 -16.73 -11.58
CA ILE A 46 -4.46 -17.76 -12.37
C ILE A 46 -3.87 -17.88 -13.78
N GLY A 47 -3.42 -16.77 -14.34
CA GLY A 47 -2.84 -16.66 -15.68
C GLY A 47 -3.63 -15.78 -16.63
N SER A 48 -2.99 -15.39 -17.72
CA SER A 48 -3.53 -14.48 -18.73
C SER A 48 -4.75 -15.05 -19.46
N GLY A 49 -5.62 -14.17 -19.95
CA GLY A 49 -6.79 -14.52 -20.75
C GLY A 49 -7.91 -15.22 -19.99
N LYS A 50 -7.92 -15.11 -18.66
CA LYS A 50 -8.93 -15.71 -17.77
C LYS A 50 -10.11 -14.79 -17.48
N ILE A 51 -10.13 -13.57 -18.01
CA ILE A 51 -11.30 -12.68 -17.96
C ILE A 51 -12.07 -12.79 -19.27
N SER A 52 -13.38 -12.84 -19.17
CA SER A 52 -14.32 -12.91 -20.30
C SER A 52 -15.14 -11.64 -20.39
N SER A 53 -15.43 -11.21 -21.60
CA SER A 53 -16.43 -10.17 -21.88
C SER A 53 -17.87 -10.74 -21.89
N LEU A 54 -18.02 -12.08 -21.90
CA LEU A 54 -19.31 -12.78 -21.95
C LEU A 54 -19.55 -13.54 -20.65
N LYS A 55 -20.79 -13.53 -20.19
CA LYS A 55 -21.22 -14.22 -18.97
C LYS A 55 -21.30 -15.73 -19.13
N ASP A 56 -21.60 -16.20 -20.33
CA ASP A 56 -21.79 -17.62 -20.62
C ASP A 56 -20.49 -18.41 -20.43
N SER A 57 -20.59 -19.54 -19.75
CA SER A 57 -19.48 -20.45 -19.43
C SER A 57 -18.40 -19.86 -18.49
N SER A 58 -18.67 -18.71 -17.85
CA SER A 58 -17.77 -18.04 -16.93
C SER A 58 -18.32 -18.04 -15.51
N ILE A 59 -17.43 -17.99 -14.50
CA ILE A 59 -17.86 -17.69 -13.13
C ILE A 59 -18.13 -16.18 -13.04
N CYS A 60 -19.38 -15.83 -12.75
CA CYS A 60 -19.76 -14.45 -12.52
C CYS A 60 -19.29 -13.98 -11.14
N VAL A 61 -18.49 -12.91 -11.10
CA VAL A 61 -18.04 -12.24 -9.87
C VAL A 61 -18.70 -10.88 -9.76
N ARG A 62 -19.46 -10.66 -8.70
CA ARG A 62 -20.20 -9.41 -8.44
C ARG A 62 -19.58 -8.65 -7.27
N PHE A 63 -19.32 -7.36 -7.47
CA PHE A 63 -18.92 -6.44 -6.42
C PHE A 63 -20.13 -5.58 -6.01
N LEU A 64 -20.43 -5.56 -4.71
CA LEU A 64 -21.53 -4.79 -4.15
C LEU A 64 -20.99 -3.88 -3.03
N LYS A 65 -21.05 -2.57 -3.25
CA LYS A 65 -20.78 -1.58 -2.20
C LYS A 65 -22.06 -1.34 -1.41
N LEU A 66 -22.03 -1.71 -0.13
CA LEU A 66 -23.16 -1.56 0.77
C LEU A 66 -23.23 -0.12 1.32
N SER A 67 -24.42 0.35 1.65
CA SER A 67 -24.61 1.57 2.43
C SER A 67 -24.28 1.35 3.91
N LEU A 68 -24.06 2.43 4.67
CA LEU A 68 -23.64 2.35 6.08
C LEU A 68 -24.68 1.67 6.99
N ASP A 69 -25.97 1.80 6.65
CA ASP A 69 -27.07 1.12 7.37
C ASP A 69 -27.10 -0.40 7.11
N GLN A 70 -26.44 -0.87 6.05
CA GLN A 70 -26.29 -2.28 5.71
C GLN A 70 -24.99 -2.90 6.26
N LYS A 71 -24.20 -2.13 7.01
CA LYS A 71 -22.97 -2.66 7.63
C LYS A 71 -23.30 -3.84 8.54
N PHE A 72 -22.42 -4.81 8.55
CA PHE A 72 -22.53 -6.02 9.38
C PHE A 72 -21.43 -6.09 10.45
N ASN A 73 -20.49 -5.16 10.41
CA ASN A 73 -19.39 -5.00 11.36
C ASN A 73 -19.02 -3.53 11.44
N ASP A 74 -18.41 -3.09 12.54
CA ASP A 74 -17.98 -1.70 12.74
C ASP A 74 -16.73 -1.32 11.95
N SER A 75 -15.92 -2.29 11.52
CA SER A 75 -14.77 -2.01 10.68
C SER A 75 -15.18 -1.61 9.26
N PRO A 76 -14.72 -0.45 8.74
CA PRO A 76 -14.99 -0.06 7.37
C PRO A 76 -14.35 -1.01 6.34
N GLU A 77 -13.36 -1.79 6.74
CA GLU A 77 -12.65 -2.75 5.89
C GLU A 77 -13.27 -4.16 5.94
N SER A 78 -14.40 -4.33 6.64
CA SER A 78 -15.10 -5.61 6.69
C SER A 78 -15.68 -5.98 5.34
N TYR A 79 -15.69 -7.28 5.03
CA TYR A 79 -16.27 -7.80 3.79
C TYR A 79 -16.93 -9.16 4.01
N ARG A 80 -17.86 -9.50 3.11
CA ARG A 80 -18.49 -10.81 3.00
C ARG A 80 -18.30 -11.37 1.60
N ILE A 81 -18.16 -12.68 1.52
CA ILE A 81 -18.11 -13.43 0.26
C ILE A 81 -19.15 -14.53 0.31
N TYR A 82 -19.93 -14.63 -0.74
CA TYR A 82 -20.86 -15.73 -1.00
C TYR A 82 -20.43 -16.42 -2.29
N VAL A 83 -20.25 -17.73 -2.23
CA VAL A 83 -19.98 -18.57 -3.39
C VAL A 83 -21.05 -19.67 -3.45
N ASP A 84 -21.88 -19.63 -4.46
CA ASP A 84 -22.97 -20.58 -4.70
C ASP A 84 -23.11 -20.89 -6.21
N SER A 85 -24.18 -21.60 -6.61
CA SER A 85 -24.43 -21.95 -8.01
C SER A 85 -24.67 -20.75 -8.94
N LEU A 86 -24.93 -19.56 -8.40
CA LEU A 86 -25.14 -18.32 -9.16
C LEU A 86 -23.85 -17.53 -9.41
N GLY A 87 -22.74 -17.92 -8.76
CA GLY A 87 -21.45 -17.28 -8.90
C GLY A 87 -20.85 -16.84 -7.56
N VAL A 88 -20.02 -15.80 -7.64
CA VAL A 88 -19.36 -15.16 -6.50
C VAL A 88 -19.99 -13.79 -6.27
N ARG A 89 -20.27 -13.45 -5.01
CA ARG A 89 -20.68 -12.12 -4.59
C ARG A 89 -19.80 -11.64 -3.46
N ILE A 90 -19.20 -10.46 -3.63
CA ILE A 90 -18.34 -9.79 -2.65
C ILE A 90 -19.04 -8.51 -2.21
N GLU A 91 -19.24 -8.35 -0.92
CA GLU A 91 -19.95 -7.23 -0.31
C GLU A 91 -19.06 -6.51 0.71
N SER A 92 -19.05 -5.19 0.68
CA SER A 92 -18.42 -4.33 1.69
C SER A 92 -19.00 -2.93 1.63
N ILE A 93 -18.86 -2.16 2.73
CA ILE A 93 -19.17 -0.72 2.76
C ILE A 93 -18.05 0.15 2.19
N SER A 94 -16.86 -0.42 1.99
CA SER A 94 -15.70 0.31 1.47
C SER A 94 -15.04 -0.38 0.28
N VAL A 95 -14.34 0.39 -0.52
CA VAL A 95 -13.52 -0.11 -1.64
C VAL A 95 -12.43 -1.05 -1.13
N ARG A 96 -11.76 -0.67 -0.03
CA ARG A 96 -10.69 -1.48 0.59
C ARG A 96 -11.20 -2.85 1.03
N GLY A 97 -12.38 -2.92 1.63
CA GLY A 97 -12.99 -4.20 1.98
C GLY A 97 -13.33 -5.06 0.74
N LEU A 98 -13.77 -4.45 -0.37
CA LEU A 98 -13.99 -5.17 -1.64
C LEU A 98 -12.67 -5.71 -2.22
N ILE A 99 -11.58 -4.94 -2.15
CA ILE A 99 -10.23 -5.38 -2.57
C ILE A 99 -9.78 -6.58 -1.74
N TYR A 100 -9.97 -6.57 -0.42
CA TYR A 100 -9.64 -7.70 0.44
C TYR A 100 -10.50 -8.94 0.12
N GLY A 101 -11.75 -8.73 -0.25
CA GLY A 101 -12.63 -9.78 -0.76
C GLY A 101 -12.11 -10.39 -2.07
N ILE A 102 -11.60 -9.57 -2.99
CA ILE A 102 -10.95 -10.01 -4.23
C ILE A 102 -9.75 -10.91 -3.91
N HIS A 103 -8.84 -10.46 -3.05
CA HIS A 103 -7.68 -11.26 -2.67
C HIS A 103 -8.07 -12.57 -2.00
N THR A 104 -9.10 -12.55 -1.15
CA THR A 104 -9.59 -13.75 -0.45
C THR A 104 -10.21 -14.76 -1.41
N ILE A 105 -11.02 -14.31 -2.38
CA ILE A 105 -11.63 -15.26 -3.34
C ILE A 105 -10.58 -15.87 -4.25
N LEU A 106 -9.58 -15.11 -4.68
CA LEU A 106 -8.50 -15.64 -5.50
C LEU A 106 -7.60 -16.61 -4.71
N ALA A 107 -7.37 -16.36 -3.42
CA ALA A 107 -6.61 -17.26 -2.55
C ALA A 107 -7.27 -18.63 -2.36
N ILE A 108 -8.61 -18.74 -2.45
CA ILE A 108 -9.32 -20.03 -2.38
C ILE A 108 -9.58 -20.67 -3.72
N THR A 109 -9.26 -19.96 -4.81
CA THR A 109 -9.41 -20.50 -6.17
C THR A 109 -8.33 -21.54 -6.44
N LYS A 110 -8.75 -22.75 -6.81
CA LYS A 110 -7.84 -23.86 -7.12
C LYS A 110 -7.69 -24.01 -8.62
N ILE A 111 -6.47 -24.05 -9.11
CA ILE A 111 -6.16 -24.41 -10.49
C ILE A 111 -6.24 -25.94 -10.60
N VAL A 112 -7.20 -26.43 -11.38
CA VAL A 112 -7.44 -27.87 -11.57
C VAL A 112 -6.70 -28.37 -12.81
N SER A 113 -6.56 -27.53 -13.84
CA SER A 113 -5.75 -27.77 -15.04
C SER A 113 -5.38 -26.44 -15.67
N GLU A 114 -4.53 -26.45 -16.72
CA GLU A 114 -4.15 -25.24 -17.47
C GLU A 114 -5.34 -24.40 -17.94
N ARG A 115 -6.49 -25.02 -18.13
CA ARG A 115 -7.70 -24.36 -18.66
C ARG A 115 -8.82 -24.20 -17.64
N LYS A 116 -8.75 -24.85 -16.48
CA LYS A 116 -9.88 -24.89 -15.52
C LYS A 116 -9.43 -24.56 -14.11
N PHE A 117 -10.24 -23.79 -13.43
CA PHE A 117 -10.15 -23.56 -12.00
C PHE A 117 -11.48 -23.85 -11.30
N GLU A 118 -11.43 -24.04 -10.01
CA GLU A 118 -12.61 -24.24 -9.17
C GLU A 118 -12.57 -23.37 -7.91
N ILE A 119 -13.76 -22.98 -7.48
CA ILE A 119 -13.98 -22.24 -6.22
C ILE A 119 -15.01 -23.03 -5.41
N PRO A 120 -14.69 -23.48 -4.19
CA PRO A 120 -15.62 -24.21 -3.35
C PRO A 120 -16.81 -23.33 -2.95
N TYR A 121 -18.00 -23.91 -2.85
CA TYR A 121 -19.15 -23.20 -2.28
C TYR A 121 -18.87 -22.85 -0.84
N CYS A 122 -18.96 -21.57 -0.50
CA CYS A 122 -18.66 -21.11 0.83
C CYS A 122 -19.31 -19.76 1.15
N TYR A 123 -19.36 -19.48 2.46
CA TYR A 123 -19.57 -18.16 3.02
C TYR A 123 -18.32 -17.76 3.80
N ILE A 124 -17.84 -16.54 3.58
CA ILE A 124 -16.70 -15.97 4.29
C ILE A 124 -17.10 -14.59 4.80
N GLU A 125 -16.74 -14.31 6.05
CA GLU A 125 -16.89 -12.98 6.65
C GLU A 125 -15.60 -12.65 7.37
N ASP A 126 -15.07 -11.44 7.14
CA ASP A 126 -13.79 -11.03 7.68
C ASP A 126 -13.71 -9.53 7.95
N TRP A 127 -12.87 -9.17 8.91
CA TRP A 127 -12.52 -7.80 9.29
C TRP A 127 -11.20 -7.78 10.03
N PRO A 128 -10.42 -6.68 9.98
CA PRO A 128 -9.17 -6.57 10.72
C PRO A 128 -9.39 -6.32 12.21
N ASP A 129 -8.44 -6.76 13.05
CA ASP A 129 -8.37 -6.44 14.47
C ASP A 129 -7.72 -5.07 14.71
N PHE A 130 -6.80 -4.66 13.84
CA PHE A 130 -6.09 -3.38 13.91
C PHE A 130 -6.50 -2.47 12.76
N THR A 131 -6.75 -1.20 13.06
CA THR A 131 -7.09 -0.19 12.04
C THR A 131 -5.90 0.15 11.14
N MET A 132 -4.68 0.17 11.68
CA MET A 132 -3.45 0.37 10.92
C MET A 132 -2.64 -0.92 10.88
N ARG A 133 -2.26 -1.35 9.70
CA ARG A 133 -1.42 -2.52 9.43
C ARG A 133 -0.39 -2.11 8.40
N GLY A 134 0.76 -1.64 8.90
CA GLY A 134 1.80 -1.02 8.09
C GLY A 134 3.03 -1.90 7.92
N MET A 135 3.74 -1.63 6.84
CA MET A 135 5.12 -2.04 6.61
C MET A 135 5.95 -0.80 6.31
N GLN A 136 7.17 -0.77 6.80
CA GLN A 136 8.17 0.24 6.44
C GLN A 136 9.25 -0.40 5.58
N ASP A 137 9.52 0.20 4.42
CA ASP A 137 10.70 -0.08 3.60
C ASP A 137 11.78 0.97 3.89
N ASP A 138 13.05 0.60 3.77
CA ASP A 138 14.16 1.49 4.08
C ASP A 138 15.12 1.67 2.91
N PRO A 139 14.79 2.53 1.94
CA PRO A 139 15.69 2.85 0.83
C PRO A 139 16.94 3.64 1.25
N ALA A 140 16.93 4.28 2.44
CA ALA A 140 18.05 5.10 2.90
C ALA A 140 19.29 4.28 3.29
N ARG A 141 19.16 2.98 3.48
CA ARG A 141 20.29 2.08 3.82
C ARG A 141 20.98 1.47 2.60
N GLY A 142 20.91 2.15 1.44
CA GLY A 142 21.68 1.81 0.23
C GLY A 142 20.98 0.87 -0.73
N GLN A 143 19.69 0.62 -0.58
CA GLN A 143 18.90 -0.21 -1.49
C GLN A 143 17.62 0.51 -1.92
N VAL A 144 17.68 1.21 -3.05
CA VAL A 144 16.51 1.80 -3.69
C VAL A 144 15.95 0.82 -4.71
N SER A 145 14.70 0.41 -4.52
CA SER A 145 14.01 -0.48 -5.46
C SER A 145 13.54 0.27 -6.70
N THR A 146 13.34 -0.47 -7.79
CA THR A 146 12.70 0.06 -9.00
C THR A 146 11.21 0.29 -8.75
N ILE A 147 10.61 1.18 -9.52
CA ILE A 147 9.15 1.43 -9.48
C ILE A 147 8.35 0.14 -9.69
N SER A 148 8.79 -0.74 -10.56
CA SER A 148 8.14 -2.03 -10.80
C SER A 148 8.17 -2.94 -9.56
N ASN A 149 9.29 -2.96 -8.83
CA ASN A 149 9.40 -3.72 -7.58
C ASN A 149 8.54 -3.11 -6.46
N TYR A 150 8.49 -1.78 -6.35
CA TYR A 150 7.59 -1.13 -5.39
C TYR A 150 6.12 -1.41 -5.71
N LYS A 151 5.72 -1.38 -6.97
CA LYS A 151 4.37 -1.78 -7.37
C LYS A 151 4.07 -3.23 -7.02
N ARG A 152 5.03 -4.14 -7.20
CA ARG A 152 4.88 -5.53 -6.76
C ARG A 152 4.73 -5.62 -5.24
N LEU A 153 5.54 -4.89 -4.48
CA LEU A 153 5.42 -4.84 -3.02
C LEU A 153 4.03 -4.36 -2.58
N ILE A 154 3.50 -3.29 -3.20
CA ILE A 154 2.15 -2.78 -2.94
C ILE A 154 1.10 -3.87 -3.16
N ARG A 155 1.17 -4.63 -4.26
CA ARG A 155 0.23 -5.73 -4.52
C ARG A 155 0.33 -6.83 -3.47
N GLU A 156 1.53 -7.25 -3.10
CA GLU A 156 1.73 -8.28 -2.08
C GLU A 156 1.23 -7.84 -0.70
N LEU A 157 1.47 -6.59 -0.32
CA LEU A 157 0.97 -6.03 0.94
C LEU A 157 -0.57 -5.97 0.94
N SER A 158 -1.18 -5.52 -0.16
CA SER A 158 -2.63 -5.52 -0.33
C SER A 158 -3.22 -6.94 -0.20
N ARG A 159 -2.56 -7.93 -0.82
CA ARG A 159 -2.93 -9.36 -0.72
C ARG A 159 -2.91 -9.85 0.72
N LEU A 160 -1.95 -9.41 1.52
CA LEU A 160 -1.83 -9.70 2.94
C LEU A 160 -2.70 -8.78 3.82
N LYS A 161 -3.54 -7.91 3.21
CA LYS A 161 -4.45 -6.99 3.86
C LYS A 161 -3.76 -5.92 4.71
N TYR A 162 -2.54 -5.53 4.35
CA TYR A 162 -1.93 -4.31 4.83
C TYR A 162 -2.66 -3.11 4.22
N ASN A 163 -2.67 -1.99 4.94
CA ASN A 163 -3.30 -0.76 4.49
C ASN A 163 -2.38 0.46 4.55
N VAL A 164 -1.13 0.26 4.97
CA VAL A 164 -0.12 1.31 5.05
C VAL A 164 1.21 0.77 4.52
N LEU A 165 1.88 1.57 3.69
CA LEU A 165 3.28 1.40 3.33
C LEU A 165 3.99 2.72 3.56
N THR A 166 5.00 2.73 4.43
CA THR A 166 5.85 3.90 4.67
C THR A 166 7.28 3.63 4.23
N PHE A 167 8.01 4.70 3.93
CA PHE A 167 9.39 4.62 3.48
C PHE A 167 10.26 5.46 4.41
N HIS A 168 11.27 4.83 5.00
CA HIS A 168 12.27 5.55 5.77
C HIS A 168 13.18 6.31 4.82
N THR A 169 13.20 7.62 4.93
CA THR A 169 13.94 8.47 4.02
C THR A 169 14.81 9.48 4.78
N ASP A 170 16.10 9.48 4.46
CA ASP A 170 17.04 10.54 4.87
C ASP A 170 17.11 11.56 3.72
N ASP A 171 17.77 11.18 2.62
CA ASP A 171 17.94 11.96 1.39
C ASP A 171 17.31 11.30 0.15
N MET A 172 16.34 10.36 0.36
CA MET A 172 15.78 9.54 -0.72
C MET A 172 14.58 10.18 -1.45
N PHE A 173 14.36 11.49 -1.28
CA PHE A 173 13.38 12.29 -2.02
C PHE A 173 14.11 13.37 -2.82
N ARG A 174 13.84 13.45 -4.15
CA ARG A 174 14.42 14.49 -5.03
C ARG A 174 13.64 15.78 -4.86
N PHE A 175 14.22 16.72 -4.09
CA PHE A 175 13.65 18.04 -3.90
C PHE A 175 13.94 18.96 -5.08
N GLU A 176 12.96 19.79 -5.46
CA GLU A 176 13.12 20.79 -6.52
C GLU A 176 13.84 22.05 -6.00
N ARG A 177 13.54 22.45 -4.76
CA ARG A 177 14.18 23.61 -4.14
C ARG A 177 15.60 23.33 -3.67
N TYR A 178 15.94 22.06 -3.45
CA TYR A 178 17.24 21.59 -2.96
C TYR A 178 17.76 20.45 -3.82
N PRO A 179 18.13 20.74 -5.09
CA PRO A 179 18.38 19.71 -6.11
C PRO A 179 19.62 18.84 -5.83
N ASP A 180 20.49 19.25 -4.90
CA ASP A 180 21.65 18.44 -4.51
C ASP A 180 21.25 17.27 -3.58
N ILE A 181 20.16 17.43 -2.83
CA ILE A 181 19.67 16.37 -1.92
C ILE A 181 19.12 15.22 -2.78
N GLY A 182 19.58 14.01 -2.50
CA GLY A 182 19.17 12.81 -3.20
C GLY A 182 19.76 12.61 -4.60
N LYS A 183 20.61 13.54 -5.08
CA LYS A 183 21.15 13.50 -6.45
C LYS A 183 22.00 12.26 -6.71
N GLU A 184 22.86 11.90 -5.78
CA GLU A 184 23.84 10.79 -5.92
C GLU A 184 23.36 9.49 -5.25
N SER A 185 22.24 9.52 -4.50
CA SER A 185 21.76 8.39 -3.71
C SER A 185 20.73 7.51 -4.41
N GLY A 186 20.32 7.87 -5.64
CA GLY A 186 19.26 7.16 -6.35
C GLY A 186 17.84 7.50 -5.86
N ALA A 187 17.69 8.64 -5.19
CA ALA A 187 16.42 9.12 -4.68
C ALA A 187 15.36 9.25 -5.76
N LEU A 188 14.13 8.87 -5.45
CA LEU A 188 12.99 8.99 -6.35
C LEU A 188 12.57 10.45 -6.53
N THR A 189 12.15 10.76 -7.75
CA THR A 189 11.56 12.05 -8.12
C THR A 189 10.13 12.19 -7.59
N LYS A 190 9.62 13.42 -7.50
CA LYS A 190 8.20 13.68 -7.15
C LYS A 190 7.23 12.90 -8.07
N SER A 191 7.54 12.81 -9.36
CA SER A 191 6.71 12.08 -10.32
C SER A 191 6.70 10.58 -10.06
N GLU A 192 7.84 9.98 -9.69
CA GLU A 192 7.94 8.57 -9.34
C GLU A 192 7.19 8.27 -8.03
N TRP A 193 7.32 9.14 -7.02
CA TRP A 193 6.56 9.01 -5.77
C TRP A 193 5.05 9.12 -6.01
N ARG A 194 4.56 10.11 -6.80
CA ARG A 194 3.14 10.22 -7.16
C ARG A 194 2.63 8.95 -7.83
N GLN A 195 3.41 8.38 -8.74
CA GLN A 195 3.04 7.11 -9.40
C GLN A 195 2.86 5.97 -8.40
N LEU A 196 3.67 5.93 -7.32
CA LEU A 196 3.55 4.92 -6.27
C LEU A 196 2.35 5.20 -5.36
N VAL A 197 2.11 6.46 -4.99
CA VAL A 197 0.95 6.87 -4.18
C VAL A 197 -0.35 6.51 -4.89
N GLU A 198 -0.49 6.93 -6.16
CA GLU A 198 -1.67 6.60 -6.99
C GLU A 198 -1.87 5.09 -7.11
N TYR A 199 -0.80 4.34 -7.31
CA TYR A 199 -0.87 2.88 -7.38
C TYR A 199 -1.24 2.25 -6.04
N GLY A 200 -0.72 2.79 -4.93
CA GLY A 200 -1.11 2.38 -3.57
C GLY A 200 -2.61 2.54 -3.35
N HIS A 201 -3.18 3.69 -3.72
CA HIS A 201 -4.62 3.95 -3.61
C HIS A 201 -5.47 2.97 -4.41
N ILE A 202 -5.03 2.59 -5.62
CA ILE A 202 -5.72 1.57 -6.42
C ILE A 202 -5.83 0.25 -5.65
N TYR A 203 -4.79 -0.12 -4.90
CA TYR A 203 -4.72 -1.34 -4.12
C TYR A 203 -5.14 -1.19 -2.65
N GLY A 204 -5.66 -0.02 -2.27
CA GLY A 204 -6.17 0.26 -0.93
C GLY A 204 -5.10 0.49 0.13
N LEU A 205 -3.88 0.89 -0.25
CA LEU A 205 -2.82 1.28 0.67
C LEU A 205 -2.68 2.80 0.72
N ASP A 206 -2.50 3.33 1.91
CA ASP A 206 -2.02 4.69 2.15
C ASP A 206 -0.50 4.66 2.17
N LEU A 207 0.13 5.58 1.43
CA LEU A 207 1.57 5.74 1.40
C LEU A 207 1.96 7.07 2.06
N PHE A 208 3.01 7.03 2.90
CA PHE A 208 3.64 8.24 3.44
C PHE A 208 5.12 8.01 3.72
N LEU A 209 5.87 9.09 3.92
CA LEU A 209 7.27 9.01 4.30
C LEU A 209 7.44 9.02 5.81
N THR A 210 8.39 8.24 6.30
CA THR A 210 9.10 8.49 7.55
C THR A 210 10.31 9.35 7.19
N PHE A 211 10.12 10.67 7.20
CA PHE A 211 11.17 11.60 6.85
C PHE A 211 11.97 12.00 8.10
N GLN A 212 13.28 11.77 8.03
CA GLN A 212 14.17 12.07 9.15
C GLN A 212 14.44 13.57 9.25
N THR A 213 14.21 14.11 10.44
CA THR A 213 14.39 15.54 10.70
C THR A 213 15.68 15.83 11.44
N PHE A 214 15.72 15.68 12.77
CA PHE A 214 16.90 16.02 13.55
C PHE A 214 17.96 14.91 13.54
N GLY A 215 17.58 13.67 13.76
CA GLY A 215 18.45 12.51 13.62
C GLY A 215 18.70 12.15 12.15
N HIS A 216 19.68 11.29 11.90
CA HIS A 216 20.01 10.75 10.57
C HIS A 216 20.26 11.80 9.46
N ALA A 217 20.55 13.06 9.84
CA ALA A 217 20.78 14.15 8.90
C ALA A 217 22.18 14.16 8.27
N GLY A 218 23.03 13.22 8.64
CA GLY A 218 24.45 13.20 8.24
C GLY A 218 24.68 13.24 6.73
N ARG A 219 23.83 12.62 5.93
CA ARG A 219 23.94 12.65 4.45
C ARG A 219 23.73 14.06 3.92
N VAL A 220 22.74 14.79 4.43
CA VAL A 220 22.45 16.16 4.01
C VAL A 220 23.48 17.13 4.61
N THR A 221 23.79 17.04 5.88
CA THR A 221 24.75 17.93 6.55
C THR A 221 26.21 17.70 6.11
N SER A 222 26.54 16.57 5.47
CA SER A 222 27.84 16.37 4.81
C SER A 222 28.04 17.23 3.57
N MET A 223 26.95 17.71 2.96
CA MET A 223 27.00 18.56 1.77
C MET A 223 27.37 19.99 2.15
N PRO A 224 28.35 20.64 1.47
CA PRO A 224 28.80 21.98 1.85
C PRO A 224 27.70 23.03 1.96
N ALA A 225 26.67 22.97 1.13
CA ALA A 225 25.55 23.91 1.14
C ALA A 225 24.67 23.82 2.40
N TYR A 226 24.60 22.64 3.03
CA TYR A 226 23.72 22.33 4.16
C TYR A 226 24.46 22.08 5.47
N ASN A 227 25.81 22.07 5.46
CA ASN A 227 26.62 21.87 6.66
C ASN A 227 26.37 22.92 7.74
N LYS A 228 25.93 24.11 7.35
CA LYS A 228 25.52 25.21 8.27
C LYS A 228 24.35 24.81 9.19
N TYR A 229 23.60 23.78 8.87
CA TYR A 229 22.48 23.24 9.66
C TYR A 229 22.93 22.16 10.65
N SER A 230 24.20 21.72 10.55
CA SER A 230 24.75 20.70 11.44
C SER A 230 24.87 21.17 12.87
N ASP A 231 24.63 20.28 13.82
CA ASP A 231 24.88 20.50 15.25
C ASP A 231 26.37 20.72 15.55
N VAL A 232 27.26 20.12 14.74
CA VAL A 232 28.70 20.31 14.83
C VAL A 232 29.18 20.97 13.55
N PRO A 233 29.52 22.28 13.57
CA PRO A 233 30.02 22.99 12.40
C PRO A 233 31.25 22.31 11.77
N GLY A 234 31.18 22.05 10.46
CA GLY A 234 32.26 21.39 9.72
C GLY A 234 32.18 19.87 9.73
N GLU A 235 31.28 19.24 10.50
CA GLU A 235 31.06 17.80 10.53
C GLU A 235 29.69 17.42 9.96
N ALA A 236 29.60 16.19 9.44
CA ALA A 236 28.33 15.58 9.10
C ALA A 236 27.67 15.05 10.41
N SER A 237 26.57 15.66 10.83
CA SER A 237 25.90 15.34 12.08
C SER A 237 24.38 15.55 11.99
N HIS A 238 23.71 15.59 13.12
CA HIS A 238 22.29 15.90 13.25
C HIS A 238 22.02 17.37 12.89
N TYR A 239 20.78 17.70 12.57
CA TYR A 239 20.38 19.10 12.49
C TYR A 239 20.36 19.72 13.89
N SER A 240 20.83 20.95 13.99
CA SER A 240 20.85 21.69 15.26
C SER A 240 19.49 22.30 15.56
N PRO A 241 18.81 21.93 16.66
CA PRO A 241 17.58 22.59 17.07
C PRO A 241 17.77 24.03 17.56
N ALA A 242 19.02 24.46 17.81
CA ALA A 242 19.36 25.83 18.22
C ALA A 242 19.49 26.80 17.03
N ILE A 243 19.48 26.30 15.79
CA ILE A 243 19.59 27.13 14.58
C ILE A 243 18.18 27.37 14.02
N PRO A 244 17.61 28.60 14.08
CA PRO A 244 16.26 28.88 13.61
C PRO A 244 16.03 28.54 12.14
N GLU A 245 17.03 28.72 11.29
CA GLU A 245 16.97 28.46 9.86
C GLU A 245 16.80 26.96 9.54
N VAL A 246 17.07 26.06 10.48
CA VAL A 246 16.80 24.63 10.35
C VAL A 246 15.29 24.39 10.24
N TYR A 247 14.47 25.11 10.99
CA TYR A 247 13.02 24.95 10.96
C TYR A 247 12.44 25.43 9.63
N ASP A 248 12.91 26.56 9.09
CA ASP A 248 12.51 27.06 7.77
C ASP A 248 12.92 26.09 6.66
N PHE A 249 14.11 25.50 6.80
CA PHE A 249 14.61 24.49 5.87
C PHE A 249 13.72 23.22 5.91
N LEU A 250 13.45 22.67 7.09
CA LEU A 250 12.60 21.50 7.26
C LEU A 250 11.16 21.75 6.78
N ASP A 251 10.58 22.93 7.09
CA ASP A 251 9.26 23.32 6.61
C ASP A 251 9.19 23.32 5.07
N SER A 252 10.24 23.83 4.44
CA SER A 252 10.36 23.82 2.99
C SER A 252 10.42 22.39 2.39
N LEU A 253 11.11 21.45 3.06
CA LEU A 253 11.16 20.05 2.66
C LEU A 253 9.79 19.38 2.86
N PHE A 254 9.15 19.61 3.99
CA PHE A 254 7.81 19.09 4.27
C PHE A 254 6.77 19.58 3.28
N SER A 255 6.83 20.86 2.90
CA SER A 255 5.96 21.42 1.87
C SER A 255 6.06 20.64 0.56
N GLU A 256 7.26 20.31 0.10
CA GLU A 256 7.45 19.54 -1.13
C GLU A 256 6.99 18.08 -1.02
N ILE A 257 7.18 17.46 0.15
CA ILE A 257 6.71 16.10 0.42
C ILE A 257 5.17 16.07 0.40
N SER A 258 4.52 17.05 1.04
CA SER A 258 3.06 17.16 1.10
C SER A 258 2.39 17.43 -0.25
N GLU A 259 3.12 17.92 -1.25
CA GLU A 259 2.61 18.02 -2.63
C GLU A 259 2.43 16.65 -3.31
N VAL A 260 3.03 15.62 -2.75
CA VAL A 260 3.09 14.27 -3.32
C VAL A 260 2.29 13.26 -2.52
N PHE A 261 2.43 13.29 -1.20
CA PHE A 261 1.77 12.36 -0.28
C PHE A 261 0.55 13.04 0.33
N ASP A 262 -0.63 12.52 0.01
CA ASP A 262 -1.94 13.03 0.44
C ASP A 262 -2.50 12.26 1.65
N SER A 263 -1.67 11.47 2.33
CA SER A 263 -2.03 10.78 3.56
C SER A 263 -2.30 11.76 4.69
N ASP A 264 -3.30 11.45 5.54
CA ASP A 264 -3.56 12.17 6.79
C ASP A 264 -2.46 11.94 7.85
N THR A 265 -1.47 11.10 7.54
CA THR A 265 -0.35 10.75 8.43
C THR A 265 0.97 11.22 7.83
N PHE A 266 1.79 11.86 8.66
CA PHE A 266 3.17 12.22 8.35
C PHE A 266 4.06 11.81 9.51
N HIS A 267 5.15 11.07 9.23
CA HIS A 267 6.11 10.67 10.25
C HIS A 267 7.38 11.51 10.13
N ILE A 268 7.68 12.29 11.17
CA ILE A 268 8.78 13.28 11.16
C ILE A 268 10.14 12.73 11.65
N GLY A 269 10.24 11.43 11.91
CA GLY A 269 11.48 10.83 12.45
C GLY A 269 11.78 11.31 13.87
N CYS A 270 12.91 11.97 14.06
CA CYS A 270 13.44 12.47 15.33
C CYS A 270 14.03 11.41 16.26
N ASP A 271 14.31 10.24 15.77
CA ASP A 271 14.96 9.18 16.54
C ASP A 271 16.49 9.33 16.53
N GLU A 272 17.13 8.71 17.51
CA GLU A 272 18.60 8.61 17.66
C GLU A 272 19.35 9.95 17.61
N VAL A 273 18.75 11.03 18.10
CA VAL A 273 19.37 12.35 18.13
C VAL A 273 20.41 12.41 19.25
N VAL A 274 21.67 12.51 18.89
CA VAL A 274 22.79 12.72 19.83
C VAL A 274 23.42 14.07 19.54
N LEU A 275 23.03 15.08 20.32
CA LEU A 275 23.58 16.41 20.20
C LEU A 275 25.00 16.46 20.84
N LYS A 276 25.94 16.99 20.10
CA LYS A 276 27.36 17.04 20.50
C LYS A 276 27.83 18.44 20.86
N SER A 277 27.09 19.49 20.49
CA SER A 277 27.47 20.88 20.79
C SER A 277 27.30 21.20 22.27
N GLU A 278 28.39 21.71 22.90
CA GLU A 278 28.35 22.29 24.25
C GLU A 278 27.60 23.62 24.18
N GLY A 279 26.36 23.65 24.58
CA GLY A 279 25.60 24.93 24.64
C GLY A 279 24.13 24.79 24.28
N MET A 280 23.64 23.58 24.09
CA MET A 280 22.23 23.31 23.84
C MET A 280 21.49 22.73 25.07
N ILE A 281 22.02 22.94 26.27
CA ILE A 281 21.33 22.63 27.53
C ILE A 281 20.95 23.95 28.21
#